data_786c3e129a68fedf466ed05cb62a6c05
#
_entry.id   786c3e129a68fedf466ed05cb62a6c05
#
_cell.length_a   1.000
_cell.length_b   1.000
_cell.length_c   1.000
_cell.angle_alpha   90.00
_cell.angle_beta   90.00
_cell.angle_gamma   90.00
#
_symmetry.space_group_name_H-M   'P 1'
#
loop_
_entity.id
_entity.type
_entity.pdbx_description
1 polymer ?
#
loop_
_entity_poly.entity_id
_entity_poly.type
_entity_poly.pdbx_seq_one_letter_code
_entity_poly.pdbx_strand_id
1 'polypeptide(L)'
;MWSLNNPMRVVATLLAVTGIAGLSIAAFAQQDPPKKPATQQKPPAKPRAPASSATKPAPKEPASPKVESLPPSQVGIGTLARHAFMVDPQTSTVLLFKDAETPMAPSSMSKMMTIYIIFDELAAGRLKLDTRFRVSERARNMGGSRMFLELGSEPTVEDLIKGIIILSGNDACVVIAEGLAGTEEAFAERMTKRAKEIGMSKTVFKNSSGWPAEGQYTTARDLAVLSWHTIDDYPQYYKYYADTNWTYNNIRQENRNRLLKTVAGTDGLKTGHTEEG
;
A
#
# COMPACT_ATOMS: atom_id res chain seq x y z
N MET A 1 -5.64 -22.17 -26.14
CA MET A 1 -4.28 -22.23 -26.75
C MET A 1 -3.57 -20.94 -26.40
N TRP A 2 -2.80 -20.93 -25.32
CA TRP A 2 -2.06 -19.76 -24.84
C TRP A 2 -0.64 -19.83 -25.36
N SER A 3 -0.21 -18.77 -26.00
CA SER A 3 1.13 -18.65 -26.60
C SER A 3 2.19 -18.56 -25.49
N LEU A 4 3.08 -19.54 -25.46
CA LEU A 4 4.26 -19.64 -24.59
C LEU A 4 5.38 -18.71 -25.12
N ASN A 5 5.26 -17.40 -24.96
CA ASN A 5 6.39 -16.48 -25.18
C ASN A 5 6.28 -15.28 -24.24
N ASN A 6 6.55 -15.51 -22.94
CA ASN A 6 6.78 -14.42 -22.01
C ASN A 6 8.07 -14.73 -21.22
N PRO A 7 9.11 -13.89 -21.30
CA PRO A 7 10.34 -14.11 -20.57
C PRO A 7 10.08 -14.04 -19.05
N MET A 8 10.82 -14.83 -18.30
CA MET A 8 10.80 -14.95 -16.84
C MET A 8 10.61 -13.58 -16.15
N ARG A 9 9.46 -13.39 -15.52
CA ARG A 9 9.21 -12.21 -14.67
C ARG A 9 9.65 -12.56 -13.24
N VAL A 10 10.77 -12.01 -12.82
CA VAL A 10 11.22 -12.08 -11.44
C VAL A 10 10.65 -10.88 -10.69
N VAL A 11 9.74 -11.11 -9.76
CA VAL A 11 9.26 -10.05 -8.87
C VAL A 11 10.27 -9.90 -7.73
N ALA A 12 11.20 -8.96 -7.89
CA ALA A 12 12.13 -8.58 -6.84
C ALA A 12 11.62 -7.31 -6.16
N THR A 13 11.02 -7.44 -4.97
CA THR A 13 10.73 -6.29 -4.10
C THR A 13 11.99 -6.00 -3.30
N LEU A 14 12.88 -5.16 -3.86
CA LEU A 14 14.10 -4.72 -3.17
C LEU A 14 13.79 -3.43 -2.39
N LEU A 15 13.75 -3.53 -1.07
CA LEU A 15 13.72 -2.38 -0.17
C LEU A 15 15.16 -1.89 0.04
N ALA A 16 15.59 -0.88 -0.71
CA ALA A 16 16.84 -0.18 -0.44
C ALA A 16 16.54 1.05 0.42
N VAL A 17 16.98 1.02 1.67
CA VAL A 17 17.01 2.18 2.56
C VAL A 17 18.40 2.79 2.45
N THR A 18 18.52 3.94 1.78
CA THR A 18 19.72 4.77 1.81
C THR A 18 19.52 5.89 2.82
N GLY A 19 20.18 5.80 3.96
CA GLY A 19 20.30 6.90 4.91
C GLY A 19 21.22 7.98 4.33
N ILE A 20 20.71 9.20 4.21
CA ILE A 20 21.53 10.40 4.01
C ILE A 20 21.41 11.25 5.27
N ALA A 21 22.55 11.46 5.91
CA ALA A 21 22.69 12.31 7.09
C ALA A 21 22.57 13.81 6.74
N GLY A 22 21.84 14.53 7.59
CA GLY A 22 22.15 15.89 7.98
C GLY A 22 21.63 17.03 7.12
N LEU A 23 20.58 17.70 7.61
CA LEU A 23 20.57 19.15 7.75
C LEU A 23 19.49 19.57 8.79
N SER A 24 19.97 20.18 9.89
CA SER A 24 19.14 20.79 10.93
C SER A 24 18.43 22.02 10.39
N ILE A 25 17.10 22.11 10.58
CA ILE A 25 16.35 23.37 10.46
C ILE A 25 15.53 23.54 11.75
N ALA A 26 15.68 24.74 12.31
CA ALA A 26 15.19 25.20 13.59
C ALA A 26 13.71 25.01 13.85
N ALA A 27 13.39 24.64 15.09
CA ALA A 27 12.06 24.57 15.66
C ALA A 27 11.42 25.94 15.80
N PHE A 28 10.22 26.13 15.27
CA PHE A 28 9.28 27.17 15.69
C PHE A 28 8.28 26.54 16.66
N ALA A 29 8.37 26.97 17.92
CA ALA A 29 7.44 26.59 18.96
C ALA A 29 6.08 27.27 18.72
N GLN A 30 5.03 26.47 18.64
CA GLN A 30 3.65 26.95 18.63
C GLN A 30 3.03 26.66 20.00
N GLN A 31 2.56 27.72 20.65
CA GLN A 31 1.96 27.69 22.00
C GLN A 31 0.53 27.13 21.95
N ASP A 32 0.22 26.24 22.88
CA ASP A 32 -1.11 25.66 23.07
C ASP A 32 -2.08 26.66 23.74
N PRO A 33 -3.39 26.64 23.38
CA PRO A 33 -4.41 27.41 24.09
C PRO A 33 -4.83 26.72 25.40
N PRO A 34 -5.37 27.46 26.40
CA PRO A 34 -5.58 26.98 27.76
C PRO A 34 -6.76 26.00 27.90
N LYS A 35 -6.56 24.95 28.70
CA LYS A 35 -7.53 23.91 29.05
C LYS A 35 -8.63 24.44 29.97
N LYS A 36 -9.90 24.14 29.65
CA LYS A 36 -11.07 24.28 30.55
C LYS A 36 -11.13 23.09 31.55
N PRO A 37 -11.67 23.30 32.77
CA PRO A 37 -11.67 22.27 33.80
C PRO A 37 -12.69 21.15 33.55
N ALA A 38 -12.31 19.93 33.92
CA ALA A 38 -13.10 18.73 33.78
C ALA A 38 -14.15 18.60 34.86
N THR A 39 -15.40 18.31 34.48
CA THR A 39 -16.49 17.92 35.36
C THR A 39 -16.46 16.40 35.58
N GLN A 40 -16.36 15.96 36.82
CA GLN A 40 -16.39 14.54 37.21
C GLN A 40 -17.80 13.96 37.04
N GLN A 41 -17.95 12.93 36.25
CA GLN A 41 -19.13 12.08 36.19
C GLN A 41 -18.84 10.69 36.78
N LYS A 42 -19.76 10.24 37.63
CA LYS A 42 -19.78 8.99 38.37
C LYS A 42 -20.02 7.80 37.44
N PRO A 43 -19.38 6.62 37.64
CA PRO A 43 -19.55 5.48 36.76
C PRO A 43 -20.88 4.74 36.94
N PRO A 44 -21.50 4.25 35.86
CA PRO A 44 -22.69 3.40 35.95
C PRO A 44 -22.35 1.92 36.20
N ALA A 45 -23.29 1.21 36.81
CA ALA A 45 -23.21 -0.16 37.27
C ALA A 45 -23.12 -1.21 36.14
N LYS A 46 -22.43 -2.34 36.41
CA LYS A 46 -22.28 -3.51 35.53
C LYS A 46 -23.61 -4.22 35.24
N PRO A 47 -23.93 -4.57 34.01
CA PRO A 47 -24.97 -5.54 33.69
C PRO A 47 -24.46 -7.00 33.83
N ARG A 48 -25.39 -7.84 34.29
CA ARG A 48 -25.28 -9.28 34.52
C ARG A 48 -25.24 -10.05 33.21
N ALA A 49 -24.40 -11.08 33.08
CA ALA A 49 -24.24 -11.94 31.93
C ALA A 49 -25.48 -12.81 31.65
N PRO A 50 -25.90 -13.03 30.42
CA PRO A 50 -26.81 -14.11 30.04
C PRO A 50 -26.06 -15.39 29.68
N ALA A 51 -26.77 -16.51 29.87
CA ALA A 51 -26.30 -17.88 29.77
C ALA A 51 -25.87 -18.32 28.36
N SER A 52 -24.94 -19.27 28.35
CA SER A 52 -24.42 -20.11 27.27
C SER A 52 -25.51 -20.63 26.33
N SER A 53 -25.34 -20.35 25.03
CA SER A 53 -25.99 -21.09 23.96
C SER A 53 -24.92 -21.73 23.06
N ALA A 54 -25.10 -23.01 22.76
CA ALA A 54 -24.20 -23.91 22.05
C ALA A 54 -23.79 -23.38 20.66
N THR A 55 -22.50 -23.30 20.42
CA THR A 55 -21.88 -22.87 19.19
C THR A 55 -21.82 -24.00 18.16
N LYS A 56 -22.43 -23.79 17.00
CA LYS A 56 -22.32 -24.61 15.82
C LYS A 56 -20.90 -24.52 15.25
N PRO A 57 -20.27 -25.60 14.76
CA PRO A 57 -18.90 -25.51 14.25
C PRO A 57 -18.79 -24.62 13.02
N ALA A 58 -17.78 -23.75 13.01
CA ALA A 58 -17.44 -22.88 11.91
C ALA A 58 -16.98 -23.66 10.66
N PRO A 59 -17.21 -23.15 9.44
CA PRO A 59 -16.70 -23.74 8.22
C PRO A 59 -15.17 -23.76 8.24
N LYS A 60 -14.57 -24.88 7.83
CA LYS A 60 -13.10 -24.99 7.67
C LYS A 60 -12.62 -23.96 6.66
N GLU A 61 -11.74 -23.08 7.10
CA GLU A 61 -10.92 -22.21 6.27
C GLU A 61 -10.19 -23.02 5.19
N PRO A 62 -10.14 -22.55 3.92
CA PRO A 62 -9.29 -23.17 2.92
C PRO A 62 -7.84 -23.06 3.39
N ALA A 63 -7.15 -24.18 3.44
CA ALA A 63 -5.77 -24.26 3.88
C ALA A 63 -4.90 -23.39 2.96
N SER A 64 -4.38 -22.28 3.50
CA SER A 64 -3.27 -21.54 2.88
C SER A 64 -2.13 -22.53 2.60
N PRO A 65 -1.47 -22.48 1.43
CA PRO A 65 -0.34 -23.34 1.15
C PRO A 65 0.68 -23.18 2.29
N LYS A 66 1.00 -24.27 2.96
CA LYS A 66 2.07 -24.30 3.96
C LYS A 66 3.37 -23.99 3.22
N VAL A 67 3.83 -22.76 3.31
CA VAL A 67 5.21 -22.42 2.98
C VAL A 67 6.05 -23.07 4.07
N GLU A 68 6.57 -24.26 3.79
CA GLU A 68 7.57 -24.88 4.64
C GLU A 68 8.72 -23.88 4.80
N SER A 69 9.16 -23.67 6.04
CA SER A 69 10.29 -22.80 6.35
C SER A 69 11.54 -23.39 5.69
N LEU A 70 11.85 -22.91 4.49
CA LEU A 70 13.12 -23.23 3.85
C LEU A 70 14.26 -22.61 4.67
N PRO A 71 15.37 -23.33 4.87
CA PRO A 71 16.53 -22.79 5.56
C PRO A 71 17.04 -21.54 4.85
N PRO A 72 17.68 -20.58 5.57
CA PRO A 72 18.14 -19.31 5.00
C PRO A 72 18.97 -19.57 3.76
N SER A 73 18.59 -18.92 2.68
CA SER A 73 18.96 -19.06 1.28
C SER A 73 20.33 -19.70 1.01
N GLN A 74 20.33 -20.87 0.40
CA GLN A 74 21.52 -21.44 -0.28
C GLN A 74 21.82 -20.76 -1.63
N VAL A 75 21.01 -19.80 -2.05
CA VAL A 75 21.26 -18.97 -3.23
C VAL A 75 21.96 -17.72 -2.74
N GLY A 76 23.23 -17.53 -3.02
CA GLY A 76 24.11 -16.48 -2.52
C GLY A 76 23.73 -15.04 -2.88
N ILE A 77 22.46 -14.69 -2.84
CA ILE A 77 21.94 -13.34 -3.03
C ILE A 77 22.05 -12.58 -1.70
N GLY A 78 23.11 -11.77 -1.58
CA GLY A 78 23.28 -10.86 -0.45
C GLY A 78 22.47 -9.59 -0.62
N THR A 79 21.89 -9.06 0.48
CA THR A 79 21.24 -7.75 0.50
C THR A 79 21.52 -7.01 1.79
N LEU A 80 21.67 -5.68 1.68
CA LEU A 80 21.80 -4.76 2.83
C LEU A 80 20.43 -4.41 3.42
N ALA A 81 19.30 -4.72 2.74
CA ALA A 81 17.96 -4.50 3.25
C ALA A 81 17.77 -5.26 4.59
N ARG A 82 17.07 -4.64 5.55
CA ARG A 82 16.73 -5.28 6.83
C ARG A 82 15.75 -6.41 6.63
N HIS A 83 14.74 -6.17 5.79
CA HIS A 83 13.68 -7.13 5.45
C HIS A 83 13.68 -7.36 3.95
N ALA A 84 13.73 -8.61 3.52
CA ALA A 84 13.69 -8.93 2.10
C ALA A 84 12.94 -10.25 1.86
N PHE A 85 12.14 -10.26 0.80
CA PHE A 85 11.49 -11.46 0.31
C PHE A 85 11.54 -11.45 -1.22
N MET A 86 12.01 -12.55 -1.80
CA MET A 86 12.02 -12.77 -3.25
C MET A 86 11.44 -14.14 -3.54
N VAL A 87 10.53 -14.20 -4.47
CA VAL A 87 9.85 -15.42 -4.88
C VAL A 87 9.75 -15.47 -6.40
N ASP A 88 9.96 -16.65 -6.96
CA ASP A 88 9.56 -16.95 -8.32
C ASP A 88 8.07 -17.31 -8.32
N PRO A 89 7.20 -16.48 -8.93
CA PRO A 89 5.77 -16.69 -8.89
C PRO A 89 5.30 -17.89 -9.72
N GLN A 90 6.10 -18.35 -10.70
CA GLN A 90 5.73 -19.49 -11.55
C GLN A 90 5.90 -20.82 -10.82
N THR A 91 6.96 -20.92 -10.04
CA THR A 91 7.31 -22.15 -9.30
C THR A 91 6.97 -22.07 -7.82
N SER A 92 6.57 -20.89 -7.32
CA SER A 92 6.41 -20.59 -5.89
C SER A 92 7.70 -20.81 -5.08
N THR A 93 8.86 -20.82 -5.75
CA THR A 93 10.16 -21.00 -5.10
C THR A 93 10.60 -19.72 -4.43
N VAL A 94 10.86 -19.78 -3.12
CA VAL A 94 11.44 -18.66 -2.37
C VAL A 94 12.94 -18.59 -2.67
N LEU A 95 13.36 -17.48 -3.30
CA LEU A 95 14.75 -17.22 -3.70
C LEU A 95 15.53 -16.45 -2.62
N LEU A 96 14.84 -15.62 -1.83
CA LEU A 96 15.43 -14.87 -0.72
C LEU A 96 14.39 -14.69 0.39
N PHE A 97 14.79 -15.01 1.61
CA PHE A 97 14.02 -14.79 2.82
C PHE A 97 14.92 -14.20 3.91
N LYS A 98 14.75 -12.92 4.22
CA LYS A 98 15.49 -12.23 5.29
C LYS A 98 14.51 -11.44 6.13
N ASP A 99 14.27 -11.87 7.38
CA ASP A 99 13.33 -11.23 8.30
C ASP A 99 12.00 -10.81 7.62
N ALA A 100 11.56 -11.63 6.66
CA ALA A 100 10.49 -11.28 5.73
C ALA A 100 9.11 -11.23 6.37
N GLU A 101 8.94 -11.81 7.56
CA GLU A 101 7.70 -11.81 8.33
C GLU A 101 7.71 -10.85 9.52
N THR A 102 8.80 -10.11 9.71
CA THR A 102 8.91 -9.10 10.76
C THR A 102 8.08 -7.88 10.38
N PRO A 103 7.19 -7.39 11.29
CA PRO A 103 6.42 -6.19 11.06
C PRO A 103 7.31 -4.97 10.82
N MET A 104 6.96 -4.18 9.83
CA MET A 104 7.66 -2.94 9.47
C MET A 104 6.65 -1.89 9.00
N ALA A 105 7.04 -0.61 9.02
CA ALA A 105 6.24 0.46 8.43
C ALA A 105 6.12 0.26 6.91
N PRO A 106 4.88 0.27 6.35
CA PRO A 106 4.69 0.03 4.92
C PRO A 106 5.15 1.20 4.05
N SER A 107 5.29 2.40 4.61
CA SER A 107 5.58 3.60 3.83
C SER A 107 4.63 3.75 2.64
N SER A 108 5.10 4.43 1.59
CA SER A 108 4.33 4.58 0.33
C SER A 108 4.07 3.26 -0.43
N MET A 109 4.56 2.12 0.03
CA MET A 109 4.19 0.83 -0.54
C MET A 109 2.74 0.44 -0.20
N SER A 110 2.13 1.03 0.85
CA SER A 110 0.68 0.95 1.12
C SER A 110 -0.15 1.32 -0.10
N LYS A 111 0.35 2.22 -0.95
CA LYS A 111 -0.33 2.67 -2.16
C LYS A 111 -0.57 1.55 -3.18
N MET A 112 0.18 0.45 -3.09
CA MET A 112 -0.12 -0.73 -3.92
C MET A 112 -1.49 -1.29 -3.58
N MET A 113 -1.89 -1.33 -2.28
CA MET A 113 -3.23 -1.76 -1.89
C MET A 113 -4.30 -0.76 -2.33
N THR A 114 -4.02 0.54 -2.27
CA THR A 114 -4.94 1.56 -2.82
C THR A 114 -5.18 1.35 -4.30
N ILE A 115 -4.12 1.13 -5.08
CA ILE A 115 -4.22 0.82 -6.52
C ILE A 115 -4.91 -0.52 -6.75
N TYR A 116 -4.64 -1.54 -5.96
CA TYR A 116 -5.26 -2.84 -6.06
C TYR A 116 -6.78 -2.76 -5.89
N ILE A 117 -7.28 -1.99 -4.91
CA ILE A 117 -8.71 -1.73 -4.74
C ILE A 117 -9.31 -0.96 -5.92
N ILE A 118 -8.59 0.00 -6.51
CA ILE A 118 -9.05 0.68 -7.73
C ILE A 118 -9.21 -0.34 -8.87
N PHE A 119 -8.25 -1.25 -9.01
CA PHE A 119 -8.32 -2.30 -10.04
C PHE A 119 -9.46 -3.29 -9.78
N ASP A 120 -9.73 -3.64 -8.51
CA ASP A 120 -10.93 -4.40 -8.11
C ASP A 120 -12.22 -3.72 -8.63
N GLU A 121 -12.35 -2.41 -8.42
CA GLU A 121 -13.55 -1.64 -8.82
C GLU A 121 -13.68 -1.51 -10.34
N LEU A 122 -12.55 -1.28 -11.04
CA LEU A 122 -12.50 -1.20 -12.50
C LEU A 122 -12.86 -2.55 -13.16
N ALA A 123 -12.29 -3.64 -12.64
CA ALA A 123 -12.54 -4.99 -13.17
C ALA A 123 -13.99 -5.43 -12.94
N ALA A 124 -14.59 -5.02 -11.84
CA ALA A 124 -16.00 -5.27 -11.53
C ALA A 124 -16.98 -4.34 -12.26
N GLY A 125 -16.49 -3.37 -13.04
CA GLY A 125 -17.32 -2.40 -13.77
C GLY A 125 -18.04 -1.37 -12.87
N ARG A 126 -17.69 -1.31 -11.58
CA ARG A 126 -18.25 -0.32 -10.64
C ARG A 126 -17.55 1.04 -10.74
N LEU A 127 -16.37 1.08 -11.33
CA LEU A 127 -15.58 2.28 -11.58
C LEU A 127 -15.16 2.29 -13.05
N LYS A 128 -14.93 3.49 -13.60
CA LYS A 128 -14.37 3.69 -14.93
C LYS A 128 -13.14 4.58 -14.86
N LEU A 129 -12.25 4.50 -15.84
CA LEU A 129 -11.02 5.32 -15.90
C LEU A 129 -11.33 6.82 -16.04
N ASP A 130 -12.44 7.16 -16.71
CA ASP A 130 -12.92 8.53 -16.91
C ASP A 130 -13.79 9.06 -15.77
N THR A 131 -14.13 8.22 -14.77
CA THR A 131 -14.84 8.65 -13.56
C THR A 131 -14.02 9.75 -12.87
N ARG A 132 -14.70 10.78 -12.36
CA ARG A 132 -14.08 11.93 -11.73
C ARG A 132 -14.45 11.97 -10.26
N PHE A 133 -13.47 12.30 -9.42
CA PHE A 133 -13.67 12.54 -8.00
C PHE A 133 -13.24 13.95 -7.64
N ARG A 134 -14.05 14.63 -6.82
CA ARG A 134 -13.79 15.99 -6.38
C ARG A 134 -12.68 16.01 -5.32
N VAL A 135 -11.75 16.94 -5.48
CA VAL A 135 -10.66 17.17 -4.52
C VAL A 135 -11.18 17.93 -3.30
N SER A 136 -11.12 17.30 -2.15
CA SER A 136 -11.47 17.89 -0.85
C SER A 136 -10.37 18.80 -0.31
N GLU A 137 -10.69 19.58 0.71
CA GLU A 137 -9.72 20.36 1.47
C GLU A 137 -8.67 19.46 2.15
N ARG A 138 -9.09 18.31 2.70
CA ARG A 138 -8.19 17.32 3.28
C ARG A 138 -7.17 16.81 2.25
N ALA A 139 -7.63 16.39 1.07
CA ALA A 139 -6.77 15.93 -0.01
C ALA A 139 -5.79 17.03 -0.46
N ARG A 140 -6.28 18.26 -0.67
CA ARG A 140 -5.48 19.41 -1.09
C ARG A 140 -4.36 19.74 -0.10
N ASN A 141 -4.61 19.56 1.21
CA ASN A 141 -3.69 19.91 2.29
C ASN A 141 -2.75 18.76 2.70
N MET A 142 -2.83 17.59 2.04
CA MET A 142 -1.92 16.48 2.31
C MET A 142 -0.46 16.89 2.13
N GLY A 143 0.37 16.43 3.06
CA GLY A 143 1.81 16.63 3.03
C GLY A 143 2.56 15.61 2.17
N GLY A 144 3.88 15.76 2.10
CA GLY A 144 4.78 14.84 1.42
C GLY A 144 4.64 14.87 -0.10
N SER A 145 4.67 13.69 -0.72
CA SER A 145 4.57 13.55 -2.18
C SER A 145 3.17 13.82 -2.69
N ARG A 146 3.03 14.70 -3.68
CA ARG A 146 1.73 15.14 -4.21
C ARG A 146 1.74 15.25 -5.72
N MET A 147 0.58 15.12 -6.35
CA MET A 147 0.36 15.59 -7.74
C MET A 147 -0.11 17.06 -7.81
N PHE A 148 -0.20 17.74 -6.65
CA PHE A 148 -0.61 19.15 -6.53
C PHE A 148 -2.03 19.42 -7.06
N LEU A 149 -2.97 18.60 -6.60
CA LEU A 149 -4.38 18.74 -6.94
C LEU A 149 -4.95 20.05 -6.40
N GLU A 150 -5.73 20.75 -7.23
CA GLU A 150 -6.41 21.97 -6.84
C GLU A 150 -7.72 21.68 -6.11
N LEU A 151 -8.03 22.47 -5.07
CA LEU A 151 -9.28 22.34 -4.32
C LEU A 151 -10.49 22.43 -5.25
N GLY A 152 -11.39 21.46 -5.14
CA GLY A 152 -12.62 21.42 -5.92
C GLY A 152 -12.44 20.98 -7.37
N SER A 153 -11.22 20.78 -7.86
CA SER A 153 -10.99 20.15 -9.17
C SER A 153 -11.45 18.69 -9.18
N GLU A 154 -11.63 18.14 -10.37
CA GLU A 154 -12.15 16.78 -10.55
C GLU A 154 -11.25 15.97 -11.49
N PRO A 155 -10.06 15.51 -11.02
CA PRO A 155 -9.20 14.64 -11.79
C PRO A 155 -9.93 13.32 -12.12
N THR A 156 -9.54 12.69 -13.24
CA THR A 156 -10.04 11.36 -13.60
C THR A 156 -9.39 10.28 -12.73
N VAL A 157 -10.04 9.12 -12.61
CA VAL A 157 -9.46 7.94 -11.95
C VAL A 157 -8.14 7.54 -12.62
N GLU A 158 -8.03 7.65 -13.95
CA GLU A 158 -6.77 7.37 -14.65
C GLU A 158 -5.65 8.33 -14.23
N ASP A 159 -5.94 9.64 -14.11
CA ASP A 159 -4.97 10.62 -13.61
C ASP A 159 -4.55 10.29 -12.17
N LEU A 160 -5.50 9.92 -11.32
CA LEU A 160 -5.22 9.54 -9.94
C LEU A 160 -4.35 8.27 -9.85
N ILE A 161 -4.62 7.24 -10.68
CA ILE A 161 -3.77 6.03 -10.77
C ILE A 161 -2.34 6.42 -11.13
N LYS A 162 -2.14 7.20 -12.19
CA LYS A 162 -0.82 7.66 -12.62
C LYS A 162 -0.13 8.51 -11.56
N GLY A 163 -0.87 9.43 -10.93
CA GLY A 163 -0.37 10.25 -9.83
C GLY A 163 0.09 9.43 -8.62
N ILE A 164 -0.65 8.39 -8.25
CA ILE A 164 -0.30 7.48 -7.15
C ILE A 164 0.93 6.62 -7.48
N ILE A 165 0.97 6.04 -8.67
CA ILE A 165 2.06 5.12 -9.07
C ILE A 165 3.35 5.89 -9.34
N ILE A 166 3.31 6.91 -10.19
CA ILE A 166 4.49 7.61 -10.72
C ILE A 166 5.05 8.59 -9.68
N LEU A 167 4.17 9.43 -9.13
CA LEU A 167 4.55 10.53 -8.21
C LEU A 167 4.48 10.13 -6.74
N SER A 168 3.86 9.01 -6.45
CA SER A 168 3.53 8.64 -5.06
C SER A 168 2.59 9.66 -4.37
N GLY A 169 1.61 10.24 -5.10
CA GLY A 169 0.74 11.31 -4.65
C GLY A 169 -0.12 10.91 -3.45
N ASN A 170 0.11 11.56 -2.29
CA ASN A 170 -0.70 11.35 -1.10
C ASN A 170 -2.09 12.00 -1.26
N ASP A 171 -2.14 13.19 -1.88
CA ASP A 171 -3.37 13.89 -2.23
C ASP A 171 -4.28 13.03 -3.10
N ALA A 172 -3.73 12.38 -4.12
CA ALA A 172 -4.48 11.47 -4.98
C ALA A 172 -5.03 10.25 -4.22
N CYS A 173 -4.28 9.70 -3.24
CA CYS A 173 -4.76 8.61 -2.40
C CYS A 173 -5.99 9.01 -1.57
N VAL A 174 -5.97 10.22 -0.98
CA VAL A 174 -7.11 10.74 -0.20
C VAL A 174 -8.33 10.95 -1.10
N VAL A 175 -8.16 11.53 -2.31
CA VAL A 175 -9.26 11.68 -3.27
C VAL A 175 -9.91 10.34 -3.62
N ILE A 176 -9.10 9.31 -3.89
CA ILE A 176 -9.58 7.94 -4.14
C ILE A 176 -10.31 7.38 -2.93
N ALA A 177 -9.74 7.53 -1.74
CA ALA A 177 -10.32 6.99 -0.52
C ALA A 177 -11.69 7.60 -0.22
N GLU A 178 -11.80 8.93 -0.31
CA GLU A 178 -13.07 9.64 -0.13
C GLU A 178 -14.08 9.28 -1.22
N GLY A 179 -13.63 9.19 -2.48
CA GLY A 179 -14.50 8.85 -3.61
C GLY A 179 -15.06 7.42 -3.56
N LEU A 180 -14.29 6.45 -3.06
CA LEU A 180 -14.69 5.04 -3.03
C LEU A 180 -15.32 4.59 -1.71
N ALA A 181 -15.06 5.28 -0.59
CA ALA A 181 -15.52 4.86 0.73
C ALA A 181 -16.11 6.00 1.58
N GLY A 182 -16.17 7.22 1.05
CA GLY A 182 -16.70 8.40 1.74
C GLY A 182 -15.68 9.03 2.70
N THR A 183 -14.84 8.24 3.37
CA THR A 183 -13.76 8.73 4.25
C THR A 183 -12.49 7.89 4.07
N GLU A 184 -11.34 8.47 4.42
CA GLU A 184 -10.06 7.75 4.36
C GLU A 184 -10.00 6.63 5.40
N GLU A 185 -10.63 6.81 6.56
CA GLU A 185 -10.71 5.82 7.63
C GLU A 185 -11.49 4.56 7.17
N ALA A 186 -12.67 4.75 6.57
CA ALA A 186 -13.46 3.65 6.00
C ALA A 186 -12.72 2.94 4.86
N PHE A 187 -11.95 3.70 4.07
CA PHE A 187 -11.12 3.13 3.02
C PHE A 187 -9.97 2.29 3.61
N ALA A 188 -9.31 2.75 4.66
CA ALA A 188 -8.24 2.00 5.34
C ALA A 188 -8.74 0.69 5.97
N GLU A 189 -9.95 0.68 6.52
CA GLU A 189 -10.62 -0.55 6.98
C GLU A 189 -10.86 -1.52 5.81
N ARG A 190 -11.33 -1.01 4.67
CA ARG A 190 -11.49 -1.78 3.43
C ARG A 190 -10.16 -2.33 2.94
N MET A 191 -9.07 -1.54 2.94
CA MET A 191 -7.72 -1.98 2.61
C MET A 191 -7.27 -3.13 3.51
N THR A 192 -7.46 -3.01 4.81
CA THR A 192 -7.08 -4.05 5.79
C THR A 192 -7.89 -5.33 5.59
N LYS A 193 -9.19 -5.21 5.33
CA LYS A 193 -10.06 -6.36 5.04
C LYS A 193 -9.58 -7.07 3.77
N ARG A 194 -9.37 -6.30 2.68
CA ARG A 194 -8.93 -6.85 1.40
C ARG A 194 -7.56 -7.50 1.48
N ALA A 195 -6.64 -6.91 2.26
CA ALA A 195 -5.33 -7.51 2.53
C ALA A 195 -5.45 -8.92 3.13
N LYS A 196 -6.30 -9.09 4.13
CA LYS A 196 -6.54 -10.41 4.74
C LYS A 196 -7.13 -11.42 3.76
N GLU A 197 -8.06 -10.98 2.90
CA GLU A 197 -8.71 -11.82 1.88
C GLU A 197 -7.69 -12.38 0.87
N ILE A 198 -6.65 -11.62 0.53
CA ILE A 198 -5.59 -12.05 -0.39
C ILE A 198 -4.37 -12.68 0.31
N GLY A 199 -4.45 -12.94 1.62
CA GLY A 199 -3.40 -13.65 2.36
C GLY A 199 -2.30 -12.78 2.99
N MET A 200 -2.48 -11.45 3.06
CA MET A 200 -1.61 -10.54 3.82
C MET A 200 -1.98 -10.58 5.31
N SER A 201 -1.64 -11.68 5.97
CA SER A 201 -2.11 -11.96 7.33
C SER A 201 -1.52 -11.04 8.41
N LYS A 202 -0.35 -10.45 8.16
CA LYS A 202 0.40 -9.58 9.06
C LYS A 202 0.43 -8.13 8.56
N THR A 203 -0.72 -7.63 8.06
CA THR A 203 -0.82 -6.26 7.54
C THR A 203 -2.06 -5.55 8.08
N VAL A 204 -1.86 -4.31 8.52
CA VAL A 204 -2.92 -3.38 8.93
C VAL A 204 -2.64 -2.02 8.32
N PHE A 205 -3.63 -1.48 7.62
CA PHE A 205 -3.61 -0.13 7.08
C PHE A 205 -4.43 0.82 7.97
N LYS A 206 -3.94 2.04 8.15
CA LYS A 206 -4.61 3.13 8.89
C LYS A 206 -4.95 4.33 8.02
N ASN A 207 -4.37 4.38 6.82
CA ASN A 207 -4.65 5.39 5.81
C ASN A 207 -4.36 4.86 4.41
N SER A 208 -4.76 5.62 3.40
CA SER A 208 -4.66 5.25 1.99
C SER A 208 -3.26 5.39 1.39
N SER A 209 -2.39 6.15 2.03
CA SER A 209 -1.13 6.62 1.44
C SER A 209 0.13 5.98 2.02
N GLY A 210 0.02 5.36 3.20
CA GLY A 210 1.17 4.91 3.97
C GLY A 210 1.85 6.02 4.77
N TRP A 211 1.15 7.16 4.97
CA TRP A 211 1.59 8.18 5.91
C TRP A 211 1.77 7.57 7.30
N PRO A 212 2.80 7.94 8.05
CA PRO A 212 3.03 7.39 9.38
C PRO A 212 1.79 7.46 10.26
N ALA A 213 1.40 6.32 10.83
CA ALA A 213 0.25 6.20 11.73
C ALA A 213 0.47 5.05 12.71
N GLU A 214 0.09 5.27 13.97
CA GLU A 214 0.18 4.25 15.00
C GLU A 214 -0.65 3.01 14.64
N GLY A 215 -0.07 1.83 14.82
CA GLY A 215 -0.71 0.55 14.51
C GLY A 215 -0.82 0.24 13.01
N GLN A 216 -0.16 0.98 12.14
CA GLN A 216 -0.01 0.66 10.73
C GLN A 216 1.27 -0.14 10.50
N TYR A 217 1.15 -1.34 9.96
CA TYR A 217 2.29 -2.21 9.68
C TYR A 217 2.02 -3.18 8.53
N THR A 218 3.09 -3.71 7.98
CA THR A 218 3.10 -4.77 6.97
C THR A 218 4.35 -5.64 7.15
N THR A 219 4.56 -6.61 6.24
CA THR A 219 5.78 -7.41 6.15
C THR A 219 6.27 -7.48 4.71
N ALA A 220 7.57 -7.79 4.52
CA ALA A 220 8.12 -7.97 3.17
C ALA A 220 7.41 -9.11 2.41
N ARG A 221 7.03 -10.19 3.13
CA ARG A 221 6.24 -11.29 2.57
C ARG A 221 4.86 -10.84 2.13
N ASP A 222 4.13 -10.11 2.96
CA ASP A 222 2.79 -9.63 2.64
C ASP A 222 2.79 -8.68 1.43
N LEU A 223 3.82 -7.81 1.33
CA LEU A 223 3.99 -6.95 0.15
C LEU A 223 4.27 -7.75 -1.13
N ALA A 224 4.99 -8.87 -1.04
CA ALA A 224 5.18 -9.76 -2.18
C ALA A 224 3.89 -10.48 -2.59
N VAL A 225 3.05 -10.88 -1.61
CA VAL A 225 1.70 -11.42 -1.87
C VAL A 225 0.86 -10.40 -2.63
N LEU A 226 0.82 -9.14 -2.16
CA LEU A 226 0.11 -8.06 -2.86
C LEU A 226 0.65 -7.80 -4.26
N SER A 227 1.98 -7.85 -4.43
CA SER A 227 2.63 -7.70 -5.73
C SER A 227 2.19 -8.77 -6.72
N TRP A 228 2.18 -10.04 -6.27
CA TRP A 228 1.68 -11.14 -7.09
C TRP A 228 0.23 -10.91 -7.50
N HIS A 229 -0.66 -10.71 -6.55
CA HIS A 229 -2.08 -10.48 -6.85
C HIS A 229 -2.29 -9.29 -7.79
N THR A 230 -1.50 -8.21 -7.64
CA THR A 230 -1.59 -7.07 -8.57
C THR A 230 -1.26 -7.45 -10.01
N ILE A 231 -0.30 -8.36 -10.21
CA ILE A 231 0.13 -8.82 -11.54
C ILE A 231 -0.85 -9.85 -12.12
N ASP A 232 -1.25 -10.83 -11.29
CA ASP A 232 -2.02 -11.99 -11.73
C ASP A 232 -3.49 -11.68 -11.91
N ASP A 233 -4.11 -10.96 -10.95
CA ASP A 233 -5.54 -10.65 -10.99
C ASP A 233 -5.86 -9.53 -12.00
N TYR A 234 -4.92 -8.59 -12.25
CA TYR A 234 -5.15 -7.39 -13.06
C TYR A 234 -4.08 -7.12 -14.12
N PRO A 235 -3.72 -8.09 -14.97
CA PRO A 235 -2.66 -7.93 -15.97
C PRO A 235 -2.95 -6.79 -16.96
N GLN A 236 -4.24 -6.49 -17.24
CA GLN A 236 -4.66 -5.40 -18.11
C GLN A 236 -4.38 -4.02 -17.54
N TYR A 237 -4.33 -3.86 -16.20
CA TYR A 237 -4.04 -2.61 -15.51
C TYR A 237 -2.61 -2.54 -14.98
N TYR A 238 -1.94 -3.68 -14.82
CA TYR A 238 -0.57 -3.75 -14.33
C TYR A 238 0.41 -2.87 -15.12
N LYS A 239 0.16 -2.69 -16.41
CA LYS A 239 0.96 -1.84 -17.31
C LYS A 239 1.23 -0.42 -16.80
N TYR A 240 0.35 0.16 -15.96
CA TYR A 240 0.56 1.48 -15.37
C TYR A 240 1.81 1.57 -14.50
N TYR A 241 2.27 0.45 -13.93
CA TYR A 241 3.49 0.42 -13.13
C TYR A 241 4.77 0.55 -13.98
N ALA A 242 4.70 0.22 -15.26
CA ALA A 242 5.81 0.33 -16.20
C ALA A 242 5.99 1.75 -16.79
N ASP A 243 5.04 2.65 -16.56
CA ASP A 243 5.12 4.03 -17.04
C ASP A 243 6.31 4.76 -16.41
N THR A 244 7.27 5.18 -17.24
CA THR A 244 8.51 5.83 -16.78
C THR A 244 8.36 7.30 -16.46
N ASN A 245 7.35 7.95 -17.00
CA ASN A 245 7.01 9.36 -16.77
C ASN A 245 5.55 9.64 -17.12
N TRP A 246 5.06 10.78 -16.65
CA TRP A 246 3.72 11.26 -16.95
C TRP A 246 3.66 12.78 -16.85
N THR A 247 2.77 13.42 -17.60
CA THR A 247 2.54 14.86 -17.58
C THR A 247 1.14 15.15 -17.06
N TYR A 248 1.05 15.94 -16.01
CA TYR A 248 -0.21 16.44 -15.47
C TYR A 248 -0.14 17.96 -15.28
N ASN A 249 -1.19 18.68 -15.69
CA ASN A 249 -1.22 20.15 -15.66
C ASN A 249 0.05 20.80 -16.25
N ASN A 250 0.52 20.29 -17.40
CA ASN A 250 1.75 20.73 -18.09
C ASN A 250 3.05 20.50 -17.30
N ILE A 251 3.02 19.77 -16.19
CA ILE A 251 4.20 19.41 -15.41
C ILE A 251 4.54 17.94 -15.70
N ARG A 252 5.68 17.72 -16.38
CA ARG A 252 6.22 16.39 -16.60
C ARG A 252 6.97 15.91 -15.36
N GLN A 253 6.67 14.69 -14.92
CA GLN A 253 7.33 14.05 -13.79
C GLN A 253 7.75 12.64 -14.14
N GLU A 254 8.82 12.17 -13.51
CA GLU A 254 9.36 10.85 -13.72
C GLU A 254 8.92 9.87 -12.64
N ASN A 255 8.80 8.59 -13.02
CA ASN A 255 8.55 7.53 -12.06
C ASN A 255 9.72 7.43 -11.07
N ARG A 256 9.39 7.35 -9.78
CA ARG A 256 10.39 7.22 -8.70
C ARG A 256 11.10 5.88 -8.68
N ASN A 257 10.53 4.86 -9.34
CA ASN A 257 11.21 3.60 -9.56
C ASN A 257 12.26 3.73 -10.68
N ARG A 258 13.47 4.09 -10.29
CA ARG A 258 14.59 4.26 -11.22
C ARG A 258 14.97 2.98 -11.94
N LEU A 259 14.66 1.80 -11.38
CA LEU A 259 14.97 0.51 -11.98
C LEU A 259 14.29 0.33 -13.35
N LEU A 260 13.13 0.96 -13.57
CA LEU A 260 12.45 0.97 -14.86
C LEU A 260 13.33 1.49 -16.01
N LYS A 261 14.34 2.31 -15.70
CA LYS A 261 15.25 2.89 -16.69
C LYS A 261 16.64 2.25 -16.69
N THR A 262 17.04 1.60 -15.61
CA THR A 262 18.43 1.15 -15.40
C THR A 262 18.60 -0.36 -15.43
N VAL A 263 17.51 -1.12 -15.26
CA VAL A 263 17.54 -2.58 -15.25
C VAL A 263 16.58 -3.11 -16.29
N ALA A 264 17.12 -3.75 -17.33
CA ALA A 264 16.30 -4.36 -18.37
C ALA A 264 15.34 -5.41 -17.81
N GLY A 265 14.10 -5.40 -18.28
CA GLY A 265 13.05 -6.32 -17.82
C GLY A 265 12.30 -5.86 -16.56
N THR A 266 12.70 -4.74 -15.92
CA THR A 266 11.91 -4.15 -14.83
C THR A 266 10.63 -3.52 -15.39
N ASP A 267 9.47 -3.91 -14.83
CA ASP A 267 8.14 -3.44 -15.25
C ASP A 267 7.25 -2.95 -14.08
N GLY A 268 7.81 -2.85 -12.88
CA GLY A 268 7.10 -2.41 -11.66
C GLY A 268 8.01 -2.44 -10.44
N LEU A 269 7.49 -2.31 -9.23
CA LEU A 269 6.17 -1.84 -8.86
C LEU A 269 6.28 -0.46 -8.19
N LYS A 270 6.15 -0.43 -6.87
CA LYS A 270 6.09 0.81 -6.10
C LYS A 270 7.29 0.95 -5.17
N THR A 271 7.81 2.18 -5.06
CA THR A 271 8.84 2.54 -4.09
C THR A 271 8.22 3.16 -2.83
N GLY A 272 8.89 2.99 -1.70
CA GLY A 272 8.55 3.60 -0.42
C GLY A 272 9.77 4.23 0.23
N HIS A 273 9.54 5.24 1.07
CA HIS A 273 10.56 5.84 1.92
C HIS A 273 9.88 6.49 3.13
N THR A 274 10.39 6.18 4.32
CA THR A 274 10.15 6.89 5.59
C THR A 274 11.46 6.89 6.37
N GLU A 275 11.55 7.70 7.42
CA GLU A 275 12.74 7.71 8.30
C GLU A 275 12.87 6.39 9.09
N GLU A 276 11.77 5.64 9.27
CA GLU A 276 11.71 4.39 10.03
C GLU A 276 11.88 3.13 9.18
N GLY A 277 11.80 3.23 7.86
CA GLY A 277 11.78 2.08 6.95
C GLY A 277 12.60 2.22 5.69
#